data_842920b0d86d3ec1d8b3f8ced8ba24bb
#
_entry.id   842920b0d86d3ec1d8b3f8ced8ba24bb
#
_cell.length_a   1.000
_cell.length_b   1.000
_cell.length_c   1.000
_cell.angle_alpha   90.00
_cell.angle_beta   90.00
_cell.angle_gamma   90.00
#
_symmetry.space_group_name_H-M   'P 1'
#
loop_
_entity.id
_entity.type
_entity.pdbx_description
1 polymer ?
#
loop_
_entity_poly.entity_id
_entity_poly.type
_entity_poly.pdbx_seq_one_letter_code
_entity_poly.pdbx_strand_id
1 'polypeptide(L)'
;MKDWARRELGNPSPGDTVGLLLMNPRPSWLVPPTRDTAAALAALNDLQPGWETTRAEPAVRLAADTLAASAARTRKLIYLGDHQTLGWAGTDFARRLPAGVSAVFPEKPSAAPTKQTALLSPALSPSGDTLTATVVVRHFGPAARTNLRLFAGDTKDPVHIETLDLAADATRNVRVTLPAAAVLSTDWIRFTLDTDDLPADDTAWALAPSSAGAKRLVLLDPSPAGAGADYIATACNTLATLPPELRVSPIPGVAWPARSAAVLRNNASFTGDAATRLDAFLAAGGSALIFIDGGTDQSAWLARHGITPVARPASDARIRDWAIDHPLVAPLAAANLRSLVGWSFKRGWSLPADSVEPLASWSDGAPALGELRLGPGRVLIAGFTADRRDGEWPLAPAFVPFLHRAVLHLLETGSIAVNAAVVGQPLTLPDGEPGSWRALAGPAFNQPPSPAGGALTPRAPGIYEWTRARERSLYAINVPPEESDLSAWSEGAPWTQLASTESIPPSAAVKRIQLADTDAEQQSPLWWWCFAAMAVFALAELTYANRTTR
;
A
#
# COMPACT_ATOMS: atom_id res chain seq x y z
N MET A 1 -12.45 -17.95 29.16
CA MET A 1 -12.59 -18.71 27.92
C MET A 1 -11.63 -19.90 27.84
N LYS A 2 -10.30 -19.76 27.96
CA LYS A 2 -9.35 -20.90 27.96
C LYS A 2 -9.69 -21.97 29.01
N ASP A 3 -10.07 -21.57 30.22
CA ASP A 3 -10.43 -22.53 31.28
C ASP A 3 -11.70 -23.33 31.00
N TRP A 4 -12.66 -22.70 30.32
CA TRP A 4 -13.83 -23.40 29.83
C TRP A 4 -13.44 -24.42 28.75
N ALA A 5 -12.63 -24.02 27.78
CA ALA A 5 -12.15 -24.89 26.71
C ALA A 5 -11.30 -26.06 27.27
N ARG A 6 -10.45 -25.81 28.29
CA ARG A 6 -9.67 -26.87 28.96
C ARG A 6 -10.58 -27.91 29.61
N ARG A 7 -11.67 -27.49 30.26
CA ARG A 7 -12.63 -28.43 30.88
C ARG A 7 -13.34 -29.27 29.84
N GLU A 8 -13.76 -28.67 28.71
CA GLU A 8 -14.45 -29.39 27.64
C GLU A 8 -13.51 -30.39 26.94
N LEU A 9 -12.27 -29.98 26.65
CA LEU A 9 -11.24 -30.82 26.03
C LEU A 9 -10.64 -31.86 27.00
N GLY A 10 -10.72 -31.65 28.31
CA GLY A 10 -10.15 -32.53 29.33
C GLY A 10 -10.94 -33.85 29.56
N ASN A 11 -12.18 -33.91 29.05
CA ASN A 11 -13.05 -35.09 29.19
C ASN A 11 -13.59 -35.57 27.83
N PRO A 12 -12.72 -35.92 26.87
CA PRO A 12 -13.18 -36.41 25.58
C PRO A 12 -13.84 -37.80 25.69
N SER A 13 -14.90 -38.01 24.92
CA SER A 13 -15.44 -39.36 24.75
C SER A 13 -14.58 -40.15 23.75
N PRO A 14 -14.50 -41.50 23.92
CA PRO A 14 -13.74 -42.32 22.97
C PRO A 14 -14.23 -42.11 21.53
N GLY A 15 -13.34 -41.68 20.66
CA GLY A 15 -13.62 -41.41 19.24
C GLY A 15 -13.96 -39.97 18.92
N ASP A 16 -14.01 -39.07 19.88
CA ASP A 16 -14.20 -37.62 19.61
C ASP A 16 -13.05 -37.08 18.77
N THR A 17 -13.41 -36.17 17.89
CA THR A 17 -12.47 -35.40 17.05
C THR A 17 -12.65 -33.92 17.37
N VAL A 18 -11.55 -33.22 17.64
CA VAL A 18 -11.54 -31.78 17.93
C VAL A 18 -10.67 -31.04 16.95
N GLY A 19 -11.09 -29.84 16.56
CA GLY A 19 -10.27 -28.89 15.79
C GLY A 19 -10.31 -27.51 16.45
N LEU A 20 -9.22 -26.79 16.40
CA LEU A 20 -9.12 -25.39 16.85
C LEU A 20 -8.93 -24.48 15.66
N LEU A 21 -9.88 -23.58 15.44
CA LEU A 21 -9.89 -22.63 14.33
C LEU A 21 -9.76 -21.20 14.86
N LEU A 22 -8.85 -20.44 14.28
CA LEU A 22 -8.69 -19.03 14.59
C LEU A 22 -9.69 -18.20 13.78
N MET A 23 -10.34 -17.22 14.45
CA MET A 23 -11.39 -16.40 13.88
C MET A 23 -10.85 -15.06 13.38
N ASN A 24 -9.92 -15.14 12.42
CA ASN A 24 -9.28 -14.00 11.76
C ASN A 24 -9.98 -13.72 10.41
N PRO A 25 -9.67 -12.59 9.73
CA PRO A 25 -10.16 -12.32 8.37
C PRO A 25 -9.83 -13.44 7.37
N ARG A 26 -8.71 -14.14 7.59
CA ARG A 26 -8.31 -15.36 6.88
C ARG A 26 -8.24 -16.50 7.88
N PRO A 27 -9.37 -17.19 8.13
CA PRO A 27 -9.41 -18.22 9.15
C PRO A 27 -8.39 -19.32 8.88
N SER A 28 -7.72 -19.75 9.91
CA SER A 28 -6.71 -20.81 9.82
C SER A 28 -6.84 -21.80 10.96
N TRP A 29 -6.60 -23.06 10.64
CA TRP A 29 -6.58 -24.10 11.66
C TRP A 29 -5.31 -23.96 12.52
N LEU A 30 -5.49 -23.66 13.80
CA LEU A 30 -4.44 -23.80 14.80
C LEU A 30 -4.14 -25.29 14.99
N VAL A 31 -5.21 -26.09 15.08
CA VAL A 31 -5.15 -27.57 15.10
C VAL A 31 -6.24 -28.08 14.16
N PRO A 32 -5.90 -28.72 13.03
CA PRO A 32 -6.88 -29.39 12.20
C PRO A 32 -7.65 -30.46 12.98
N PRO A 33 -8.86 -30.85 12.54
CA PRO A 33 -9.64 -31.88 13.19
C PRO A 33 -8.82 -33.15 13.44
N THR A 34 -8.64 -33.49 14.71
CA THR A 34 -7.81 -34.61 15.17
C THR A 34 -8.47 -35.35 16.35
N ARG A 35 -8.07 -36.60 16.56
CA ARG A 35 -8.40 -37.40 17.77
C ARG A 35 -7.40 -37.16 18.90
N ASP A 36 -6.28 -36.50 18.61
CA ASP A 36 -5.28 -36.14 19.60
C ASP A 36 -5.71 -34.87 20.36
N THR A 37 -6.53 -35.07 21.38
CA THR A 37 -7.00 -34.00 22.25
C THR A 37 -5.89 -33.40 23.10
N ALA A 38 -4.80 -34.15 23.36
CA ALA A 38 -3.65 -33.64 24.11
C ALA A 38 -2.89 -32.59 23.28
N ALA A 39 -2.70 -32.81 21.97
CA ALA A 39 -2.12 -31.84 21.07
C ALA A 39 -2.99 -30.56 20.96
N ALA A 40 -4.32 -30.72 20.88
CA ALA A 40 -5.25 -29.59 20.89
C ALA A 40 -5.17 -28.77 22.18
N LEU A 41 -5.08 -29.44 23.33
CA LEU A 41 -4.95 -28.81 24.64
C LEU A 41 -3.62 -28.05 24.78
N ALA A 42 -2.52 -28.62 24.30
CA ALA A 42 -1.20 -27.98 24.27
C ALA A 42 -1.24 -26.69 23.42
N ALA A 43 -1.75 -26.79 22.20
CA ALA A 43 -1.88 -25.63 21.31
C ALA A 43 -2.77 -24.51 21.89
N LEU A 44 -3.88 -24.89 22.60
CA LEU A 44 -4.73 -23.94 23.30
C LEU A 44 -4.00 -23.24 24.45
N ASN A 45 -3.15 -23.95 25.18
CA ASN A 45 -2.38 -23.37 26.29
C ASN A 45 -1.35 -22.36 25.79
N ASP A 46 -0.68 -22.67 24.69
CA ASP A 46 0.35 -21.84 24.09
C ASP A 46 -0.21 -20.65 23.30
N LEU A 47 -1.51 -20.71 22.95
CA LEU A 47 -2.17 -19.63 22.21
C LEU A 47 -2.10 -18.32 22.98
N GLN A 48 -1.56 -17.28 22.36
CA GLN A 48 -1.57 -15.91 22.85
C GLN A 48 -2.57 -15.07 22.05
N PRO A 49 -3.12 -13.99 22.64
CA PRO A 49 -3.92 -13.02 21.90
C PRO A 49 -3.14 -12.52 20.68
N GLY A 50 -3.80 -12.49 19.53
CA GLY A 50 -3.25 -11.91 18.31
C GLY A 50 -3.54 -10.40 18.22
N TRP A 51 -3.08 -9.80 17.13
CA TRP A 51 -3.27 -8.38 16.82
C TRP A 51 -4.16 -8.18 15.59
N GLU A 52 -4.58 -9.26 14.95
CA GLU A 52 -5.43 -9.23 13.76
C GLU A 52 -6.89 -9.03 14.15
N THR A 53 -7.64 -8.36 13.27
CA THR A 53 -9.09 -8.17 13.44
C THR A 53 -9.82 -9.50 13.53
N THR A 54 -10.81 -9.59 14.40
CA THR A 54 -11.71 -10.73 14.52
C THR A 54 -12.78 -10.69 13.43
N ARG A 55 -13.00 -11.80 12.70
CA ARG A 55 -14.07 -11.95 11.70
C ARG A 55 -14.75 -13.31 11.84
N ALA A 56 -16.03 -13.28 12.21
CA ALA A 56 -16.80 -14.50 12.48
C ALA A 56 -17.21 -15.24 11.19
N GLU A 57 -17.70 -14.54 10.18
CA GLU A 57 -18.30 -15.17 8.99
C GLU A 57 -17.36 -16.17 8.28
N PRO A 58 -16.12 -15.81 7.89
CA PRO A 58 -15.25 -16.75 7.19
C PRO A 58 -14.91 -17.96 8.04
N ALA A 59 -14.72 -17.76 9.36
CA ALA A 59 -14.40 -18.85 10.28
C ALA A 59 -15.60 -19.79 10.51
N VAL A 60 -16.79 -19.23 10.73
CA VAL A 60 -18.04 -19.99 10.87
C VAL A 60 -18.31 -20.81 9.60
N ARG A 61 -18.08 -20.24 8.42
CA ARG A 61 -18.23 -20.92 7.14
C ARG A 61 -17.29 -22.12 7.01
N LEU A 62 -16.00 -21.91 7.27
CA LEU A 62 -14.99 -22.97 7.22
C LEU A 62 -15.29 -24.10 8.23
N ALA A 63 -15.69 -23.74 9.45
CA ALA A 63 -16.08 -24.68 10.46
C ALA A 63 -17.35 -25.46 10.06
N ALA A 64 -18.37 -24.79 9.52
CA ALA A 64 -19.60 -25.40 9.06
C ALA A 64 -19.35 -26.41 7.92
N ASP A 65 -18.54 -26.03 6.94
CA ASP A 65 -18.16 -26.90 5.81
C ASP A 65 -17.41 -28.15 6.31
N THR A 66 -16.49 -27.97 7.26
CA THR A 66 -15.74 -29.08 7.88
C THR A 66 -16.65 -30.01 8.68
N LEU A 67 -17.58 -29.46 9.46
CA LEU A 67 -18.54 -30.22 10.23
C LEU A 67 -19.56 -30.95 9.34
N ALA A 68 -19.94 -30.33 8.20
CA ALA A 68 -20.81 -30.97 7.22
C ALA A 68 -20.18 -32.23 6.60
N ALA A 69 -18.88 -32.18 6.34
CA ALA A 69 -18.11 -33.31 5.80
C ALA A 69 -17.86 -34.41 6.83
N SER A 70 -18.08 -34.16 8.13
CA SER A 70 -17.85 -35.15 9.20
C SER A 70 -18.95 -36.18 9.26
N ALA A 71 -18.57 -37.48 9.43
CA ALA A 71 -19.50 -38.59 9.63
C ALA A 71 -19.96 -38.75 11.11
N ALA A 72 -19.51 -37.87 12.01
CA ALA A 72 -19.88 -37.94 13.43
C ALA A 72 -21.39 -37.73 13.63
N ARG A 73 -21.98 -38.48 14.54
CA ARG A 73 -23.42 -38.38 14.88
C ARG A 73 -23.76 -37.06 15.57
N THR A 74 -22.88 -36.62 16.48
CA THR A 74 -23.03 -35.33 17.17
C THR A 74 -21.91 -34.41 16.72
N ARG A 75 -22.29 -33.20 16.25
CA ARG A 75 -21.37 -32.21 15.74
C ARG A 75 -21.62 -30.89 16.45
N LYS A 76 -20.57 -30.30 17.02
CA LYS A 76 -20.68 -29.05 17.77
C LYS A 76 -19.75 -27.99 17.19
N LEU A 77 -20.25 -26.78 17.01
CA LEU A 77 -19.48 -25.57 16.80
C LEU A 77 -19.46 -24.78 18.10
N ILE A 78 -18.28 -24.61 18.67
CA ILE A 78 -18.12 -23.90 19.96
C ILE A 78 -17.41 -22.58 19.67
N TYR A 79 -18.06 -21.47 19.99
CA TYR A 79 -17.49 -20.13 19.87
C TYR A 79 -16.82 -19.74 21.20
N LEU A 80 -15.54 -19.40 21.13
CA LEU A 80 -14.74 -18.91 22.25
C LEU A 80 -14.25 -17.50 21.95
N GLY A 81 -14.99 -16.48 22.34
CA GLY A 81 -14.67 -15.08 22.09
C GLY A 81 -15.25 -14.17 23.18
N ASP A 82 -14.95 -12.89 23.06
CA ASP A 82 -15.32 -11.84 24.01
C ASP A 82 -16.73 -11.27 23.79
N HIS A 83 -17.45 -11.77 22.80
CA HIS A 83 -18.79 -11.36 22.43
C HIS A 83 -18.88 -9.89 21.93
N GLN A 84 -17.79 -9.36 21.38
CA GLN A 84 -17.78 -8.03 20.78
C GLN A 84 -18.64 -7.98 19.51
N THR A 85 -19.25 -6.82 19.30
CA THR A 85 -20.10 -6.55 18.12
C THR A 85 -19.30 -6.62 16.83
N LEU A 86 -18.06 -6.12 16.85
CA LEU A 86 -17.19 -6.01 15.69
C LEU A 86 -16.92 -7.35 15.01
N GLY A 87 -16.58 -8.38 15.77
CA GLY A 87 -16.24 -9.69 15.22
C GLY A 87 -17.35 -10.31 14.37
N TRP A 88 -18.59 -9.86 14.56
CA TRP A 88 -19.79 -10.33 13.86
C TRP A 88 -20.32 -9.34 12.82
N ALA A 89 -19.71 -8.16 12.68
CA ALA A 89 -20.11 -7.18 11.70
C ALA A 89 -19.98 -7.76 10.28
N GLY A 90 -21.01 -7.61 9.46
CA GLY A 90 -21.06 -8.13 8.09
C GLY A 90 -21.30 -9.64 7.99
N THR A 91 -21.58 -10.35 9.10
CA THR A 91 -21.88 -11.78 9.08
C THR A 91 -23.23 -12.04 8.42
N ASP A 92 -23.27 -12.95 7.44
CA ASP A 92 -24.53 -13.39 6.80
C ASP A 92 -25.23 -14.45 7.66
N PHE A 93 -26.16 -14.01 8.49
CA PHE A 93 -26.97 -14.87 9.34
C PHE A 93 -28.01 -15.71 8.59
N ALA A 94 -28.27 -15.43 7.31
CA ALA A 94 -29.11 -16.27 6.47
C ALA A 94 -28.44 -17.62 6.16
N ARG A 95 -27.11 -17.69 6.28
CA ARG A 95 -26.34 -18.92 6.09
C ARG A 95 -26.32 -19.74 7.39
N ARG A 96 -27.28 -20.60 7.54
CA ARG A 96 -27.46 -21.44 8.73
C ARG A 96 -26.44 -22.58 8.81
N LEU A 97 -26.19 -23.07 10.03
CA LEU A 97 -25.37 -24.25 10.25
C LEU A 97 -25.99 -25.49 9.59
N PRO A 98 -25.18 -26.44 9.11
CA PRO A 98 -25.69 -27.70 8.56
C PRO A 98 -26.55 -28.48 9.56
N ALA A 99 -27.44 -29.33 9.05
CA ALA A 99 -28.29 -30.19 9.89
C ALA A 99 -27.48 -31.03 10.85
N GLY A 100 -27.93 -31.08 12.11
CA GLY A 100 -27.29 -31.86 13.17
C GLY A 100 -26.00 -31.24 13.72
N VAL A 101 -25.69 -29.99 13.38
CA VAL A 101 -24.66 -29.21 14.04
C VAL A 101 -25.31 -28.30 15.08
N SER A 102 -24.88 -28.43 16.35
CA SER A 102 -25.30 -27.52 17.42
C SER A 102 -24.24 -26.44 17.65
N ALA A 103 -24.68 -25.20 17.79
CA ALA A 103 -23.82 -24.10 18.20
C ALA A 103 -23.82 -23.97 19.72
N VAL A 104 -22.64 -23.83 20.32
CA VAL A 104 -22.46 -23.64 21.76
C VAL A 104 -21.71 -22.32 21.98
N PHE A 105 -22.32 -21.43 22.74
CA PHE A 105 -21.77 -20.11 23.09
C PHE A 105 -21.64 -20.08 24.62
N PRO A 106 -20.43 -20.26 25.16
CA PRO A 106 -20.19 -20.12 26.59
C PRO A 106 -20.58 -18.70 27.05
N GLU A 107 -21.07 -18.61 28.28
CA GLU A 107 -21.45 -17.33 28.87
C GLU A 107 -20.30 -16.33 28.81
N LYS A 108 -20.66 -15.07 28.52
CA LYS A 108 -19.73 -13.96 28.48
C LYS A 108 -19.00 -13.83 29.82
N PRO A 109 -17.69 -13.62 29.84
CA PRO A 109 -16.99 -13.18 31.06
C PRO A 109 -17.60 -11.89 31.59
N SER A 110 -17.80 -11.80 32.89
CA SER A 110 -18.63 -10.81 33.59
C SER A 110 -18.15 -9.37 33.59
N ALA A 111 -17.07 -8.98 32.93
CA ALA A 111 -16.59 -7.62 32.98
C ALA A 111 -16.55 -7.01 31.57
N ALA A 112 -17.45 -6.06 31.29
CA ALA A 112 -17.20 -5.08 30.26
C ALA A 112 -15.97 -4.23 30.67
N PRO A 113 -15.10 -3.83 29.74
CA PRO A 113 -14.01 -2.91 30.05
C PRO A 113 -14.57 -1.63 30.66
N THR A 114 -14.00 -1.22 31.80
CA THR A 114 -14.46 -0.06 32.54
C THR A 114 -13.74 1.21 32.08
N LYS A 115 -12.58 1.06 31.44
CA LYS A 115 -11.75 2.15 30.93
C LYS A 115 -10.98 1.68 29.72
N GLN A 116 -11.25 2.30 28.58
CA GLN A 116 -10.58 2.03 27.31
C GLN A 116 -10.26 3.32 26.58
N THR A 117 -9.03 3.52 26.17
CA THR A 117 -8.58 4.70 25.44
C THR A 117 -7.62 4.29 24.33
N ALA A 118 -7.93 4.61 23.10
CA ALA A 118 -7.22 4.17 21.92
C ALA A 118 -6.48 5.30 21.21
N LEU A 119 -5.34 4.97 20.60
CA LEU A 119 -4.58 5.82 19.68
C LEU A 119 -4.90 5.44 18.24
N LEU A 120 -5.53 6.36 17.51
CA LEU A 120 -5.96 6.15 16.13
C LEU A 120 -5.28 7.14 15.18
N SER A 121 -5.04 6.71 13.96
CA SER A 121 -4.56 7.56 12.85
C SER A 121 -3.37 8.45 13.21
N PRO A 122 -2.28 7.90 13.78
CA PRO A 122 -1.10 8.67 14.07
C PRO A 122 -0.45 9.16 12.78
N ALA A 123 -0.05 10.43 12.74
CA ALA A 123 0.60 11.01 11.57
C ALA A 123 1.62 12.08 11.98
N LEU A 124 2.61 12.28 11.13
CA LEU A 124 3.61 13.34 11.24
C LEU A 124 3.60 14.16 9.96
N SER A 125 3.54 15.47 10.11
CA SER A 125 3.57 16.40 9.00
C SER A 125 4.64 17.46 9.23
N PRO A 126 5.46 17.78 8.21
CA PRO A 126 6.44 18.85 8.32
C PRO A 126 5.74 20.22 8.34
N SER A 127 6.28 21.14 9.10
CA SER A 127 5.81 22.54 9.19
C SER A 127 7.01 23.47 9.39
N GLY A 128 7.70 23.80 8.31
CA GLY A 128 8.94 24.56 8.36
C GLY A 128 10.05 23.85 9.14
N ASP A 129 10.58 24.47 10.16
CA ASP A 129 11.63 23.91 11.04
C ASP A 129 11.05 23.05 12.19
N THR A 130 9.75 22.77 12.16
CA THR A 130 9.04 21.94 13.13
C THR A 130 8.33 20.76 12.47
N LEU A 131 7.98 19.77 13.28
CA LEU A 131 7.10 18.67 12.91
C LEU A 131 5.80 18.78 13.70
N THR A 132 4.68 18.62 13.04
CA THR A 132 3.39 18.48 13.69
C THR A 132 3.05 17.00 13.79
N ALA A 133 3.05 16.48 15.01
CA ALA A 133 2.55 15.15 15.32
C ALA A 133 1.05 15.25 15.60
N THR A 134 0.26 14.42 14.94
CA THR A 134 -1.19 14.35 15.12
C THR A 134 -1.60 12.94 15.46
N VAL A 135 -2.56 12.80 16.37
CA VAL A 135 -3.16 11.51 16.71
C VAL A 135 -4.60 11.74 17.17
N VAL A 136 -5.47 10.82 16.84
CA VAL A 136 -6.84 10.81 17.36
C VAL A 136 -6.85 9.93 18.61
N VAL A 137 -7.26 10.49 19.73
CA VAL A 137 -7.46 9.76 20.98
C VAL A 137 -8.95 9.53 21.14
N ARG A 138 -9.37 8.27 21.16
CA ARG A 138 -10.77 7.88 21.38
C ARG A 138 -10.90 7.20 22.73
N HIS A 139 -11.80 7.70 23.55
CA HIS A 139 -12.10 7.18 24.86
C HIS A 139 -13.47 6.54 24.90
N PHE A 140 -13.57 5.38 25.53
CA PHE A 140 -14.82 4.65 25.77
C PHE A 140 -15.05 4.51 27.27
N GLY A 141 -16.27 4.78 27.71
CA GLY A 141 -16.68 4.72 29.11
C GLY A 141 -16.71 6.06 29.83
N PRO A 142 -16.70 6.08 31.17
CA PRO A 142 -16.82 7.29 31.96
C PRO A 142 -15.61 8.21 31.79
N ALA A 143 -15.78 9.50 32.05
CA ALA A 143 -14.71 10.50 31.95
C ALA A 143 -13.43 10.04 32.66
N ALA A 144 -12.28 10.21 32.01
CA ALA A 144 -10.99 9.73 32.47
C ALA A 144 -9.85 10.71 32.19
N ARG A 145 -8.75 10.52 32.90
CA ARG A 145 -7.49 11.24 32.68
C ARG A 145 -6.41 10.24 32.27
N THR A 146 -5.64 10.57 31.24
CA THR A 146 -4.52 9.76 30.75
C THR A 146 -3.37 10.65 30.30
N ASN A 147 -2.17 10.12 30.23
CA ASN A 147 -1.01 10.84 29.72
C ASN A 147 -0.64 10.32 28.32
N LEU A 148 -0.59 11.22 27.37
CA LEU A 148 -0.03 10.95 26.06
C LEU A 148 1.46 11.30 26.07
N ARG A 149 2.31 10.32 25.70
CA ARG A 149 3.77 10.50 25.62
C ARG A 149 4.22 10.24 24.18
N LEU A 150 5.10 11.07 23.69
CA LEU A 150 5.71 10.94 22.37
C LEU A 150 7.20 10.64 22.56
N PHE A 151 7.69 9.62 21.85
CA PHE A 151 9.09 9.20 21.87
C PHE A 151 9.67 9.26 20.46
N ALA A 152 10.86 9.80 20.31
CA ALA A 152 11.59 9.79 19.05
C ALA A 152 12.29 8.43 18.87
N GLY A 153 11.83 7.61 17.93
CA GLY A 153 12.35 6.26 17.74
C GLY A 153 12.16 5.38 19.00
N ASP A 154 13.21 4.66 19.37
CA ASP A 154 13.22 3.77 20.55
C ASP A 154 13.82 4.43 21.80
N THR A 155 13.85 5.76 21.86
CA THR A 155 14.34 6.45 23.06
C THR A 155 13.52 6.08 24.29
N LYS A 156 14.17 6.10 25.46
CA LYS A 156 13.50 5.84 26.76
C LYS A 156 12.80 7.08 27.28
N ASP A 157 13.34 8.25 26.96
CA ASP A 157 12.82 9.53 27.44
C ASP A 157 11.84 10.10 26.40
N PRO A 158 10.66 10.52 26.81
CA PRO A 158 9.69 11.13 25.92
C PRO A 158 10.15 12.54 25.49
N VAL A 159 9.98 12.85 24.22
CA VAL A 159 10.23 14.20 23.69
C VAL A 159 9.08 15.16 23.98
N HIS A 160 7.91 14.63 24.34
CA HIS A 160 6.74 15.39 24.76
C HIS A 160 5.84 14.56 25.66
N ILE A 161 5.21 15.21 26.65
CA ILE A 161 4.18 14.62 27.51
C ILE A 161 3.02 15.61 27.60
N GLU A 162 1.80 15.13 27.32
CA GLU A 162 0.58 15.91 27.49
C GLU A 162 -0.44 15.10 28.32
N THR A 163 -0.97 15.72 29.37
CA THR A 163 -2.09 15.13 30.14
C THR A 163 -3.41 15.47 29.46
N LEU A 164 -4.18 14.45 29.17
CA LEU A 164 -5.47 14.56 28.50
C LEU A 164 -6.60 14.31 29.49
N ASP A 165 -7.47 15.29 29.66
CA ASP A 165 -8.76 15.12 30.34
C ASP A 165 -9.79 14.78 29.23
N LEU A 166 -10.36 13.58 29.31
CA LEU A 166 -11.29 13.02 28.34
C LEU A 166 -12.68 12.94 28.96
N ALA A 167 -13.67 13.50 28.27
CA ALA A 167 -15.06 13.31 28.65
C ALA A 167 -15.50 11.86 28.38
N ALA A 168 -16.66 11.46 28.89
CA ALA A 168 -17.24 10.15 28.61
C ALA A 168 -17.46 9.98 27.11
N ASP A 169 -17.04 8.84 26.57
CA ASP A 169 -17.16 8.43 25.16
C ASP A 169 -16.64 9.48 24.16
N ALA A 170 -15.59 10.21 24.54
CA ALA A 170 -15.06 11.33 23.76
C ALA A 170 -14.05 10.91 22.71
N THR A 171 -14.03 11.67 21.63
CA THR A 171 -12.94 11.63 20.63
C THR A 171 -12.23 12.97 20.64
N ARG A 172 -10.91 12.96 20.78
CA ARG A 172 -10.06 14.17 20.81
C ARG A 172 -8.97 14.08 19.77
N ASN A 173 -8.88 15.09 18.90
CA ASN A 173 -7.73 15.25 18.02
C ASN A 173 -6.61 16.00 18.78
N VAL A 174 -5.50 15.33 18.99
CA VAL A 174 -4.32 15.91 19.63
C VAL A 174 -3.31 16.30 18.55
N ARG A 175 -2.79 17.51 18.70
CA ARG A 175 -1.76 18.05 17.78
C ARG A 175 -0.62 18.61 18.63
N VAL A 176 0.57 18.06 18.41
CA VAL A 176 1.79 18.46 19.12
C VAL A 176 2.80 18.98 18.11
N THR A 177 3.34 20.16 18.34
CA THR A 177 4.42 20.71 17.53
C THR A 177 5.76 20.38 18.19
N LEU A 178 6.62 19.68 17.46
CA LEU A 178 7.95 19.27 17.91
C LEU A 178 9.02 19.99 17.09
N PRO A 179 10.16 20.37 17.71
CA PRO A 179 11.31 20.82 16.94
C PRO A 179 11.77 19.71 15.99
N ALA A 180 11.96 20.02 14.71
CA ALA A 180 12.40 19.01 13.74
C ALA A 180 13.70 18.34 14.18
N ALA A 181 14.61 19.08 14.80
CA ALA A 181 15.88 18.57 15.33
C ALA A 181 15.71 17.44 16.36
N ALA A 182 14.63 17.44 17.14
CA ALA A 182 14.37 16.41 18.14
C ALA A 182 13.97 15.06 17.53
N VAL A 183 13.54 15.06 16.27
CA VAL A 183 13.02 13.87 15.56
C VAL A 183 13.90 13.48 14.36
N LEU A 184 14.74 14.40 13.86
CA LEU A 184 15.58 14.19 12.65
C LEU A 184 16.60 13.05 12.77
N SER A 185 16.95 12.65 13.99
CA SER A 185 17.84 11.51 14.23
C SER A 185 17.12 10.15 14.17
N THR A 186 15.79 10.16 14.04
CA THR A 186 14.96 8.96 14.07
C THR A 186 14.00 8.95 12.89
N ASP A 187 13.71 7.76 12.39
CA ASP A 187 12.83 7.60 11.24
C ASP A 187 11.34 7.53 11.62
N TRP A 188 11.01 7.51 12.95
CA TRP A 188 9.63 7.40 13.43
C TRP A 188 9.41 8.02 14.79
N ILE A 189 8.14 8.29 15.11
CA ILE A 189 7.66 8.61 16.46
C ILE A 189 6.76 7.50 16.97
N ARG A 190 6.91 7.17 18.24
CA ARG A 190 6.03 6.30 19.01
C ARG A 190 5.18 7.16 19.94
N PHE A 191 3.86 6.97 19.84
CA PHE A 191 2.86 7.52 20.74
C PHE A 191 2.50 6.47 21.76
N THR A 192 2.37 6.83 23.05
CA THR A 192 1.90 5.91 24.09
C THR A 192 0.93 6.60 25.04
N LEU A 193 -0.08 5.85 25.49
CA LEU A 193 -0.97 6.23 26.59
C LEU A 193 -0.58 5.51 27.89
N ASP A 194 -1.22 5.88 28.99
CA ASP A 194 -1.21 5.05 30.19
C ASP A 194 -1.98 3.76 29.94
N THR A 195 -1.45 2.64 30.41
CA THR A 195 -2.02 1.29 30.16
C THR A 195 -3.42 1.19 30.73
N ASP A 196 -4.33 0.62 29.94
CA ASP A 196 -5.72 0.39 30.30
C ASP A 196 -6.16 -1.08 30.05
N ASP A 197 -7.48 -1.30 29.82
CA ASP A 197 -8.04 -2.65 29.67
C ASP A 197 -7.62 -3.35 28.36
N LEU A 198 -7.18 -2.59 27.33
CA LEU A 198 -6.65 -3.11 26.06
C LEU A 198 -5.27 -2.51 25.75
N PRO A 199 -4.19 -3.04 26.30
CA PRO A 199 -2.84 -2.51 26.07
C PRO A 199 -2.39 -2.53 24.59
N ALA A 200 -3.16 -3.16 23.72
CA ALA A 200 -2.84 -3.33 22.30
C ALA A 200 -2.84 -2.02 21.52
N ASP A 201 -3.74 -1.11 21.84
CA ASP A 201 -3.94 0.19 21.17
C ASP A 201 -3.48 1.39 22.01
N ASP A 202 -2.87 1.14 23.17
CA ASP A 202 -2.15 2.13 23.95
C ASP A 202 -0.89 2.66 23.25
N THR A 203 -0.42 1.99 22.21
CA THR A 203 0.79 2.37 21.47
C THR A 203 0.52 2.44 19.98
N ALA A 204 0.95 3.55 19.36
CA ALA A 204 0.86 3.75 17.93
C ALA A 204 2.15 4.35 17.36
N TRP A 205 2.42 4.11 16.08
CA TRP A 205 3.63 4.55 15.39
C TRP A 205 3.29 5.40 14.18
N ALA A 206 4.05 6.47 13.98
CA ALA A 206 4.03 7.24 12.76
C ALA A 206 5.45 7.42 12.23
N LEU A 207 5.64 7.27 10.93
CA LEU A 207 6.92 7.51 10.30
C LEU A 207 7.19 9.02 10.23
N ALA A 208 8.41 9.40 10.57
CA ALA A 208 8.86 10.74 10.28
C ALA A 208 8.93 10.90 8.76
N PRO A 209 8.39 11.99 8.20
CA PRO A 209 8.62 12.27 6.82
C PRO A 209 10.13 12.33 6.62
N SER A 210 10.63 11.56 5.67
CA SER A 210 12.08 11.31 5.48
C SER A 210 12.90 12.56 5.16
N SER A 211 12.28 13.70 5.24
CA SER A 211 12.83 15.02 4.97
C SER A 211 12.26 16.09 5.91
N ALA A 212 11.87 15.75 7.12
CA ALA A 212 11.57 16.77 8.12
C ALA A 212 12.81 17.64 8.33
N GLY A 213 12.80 18.83 7.78
CA GLY A 213 13.91 19.78 7.80
C GLY A 213 14.88 19.76 6.61
N ALA A 214 14.88 18.74 5.75
CA ALA A 214 15.61 18.84 4.50
C ALA A 214 14.78 19.65 3.50
N LYS A 215 15.21 20.89 3.25
CA LYS A 215 14.65 21.73 2.18
C LYS A 215 14.65 20.94 0.89
N ARG A 216 13.47 20.72 0.32
CA ARG A 216 13.35 20.09 -0.99
C ARG A 216 13.88 21.07 -2.02
N LEU A 217 14.94 20.70 -2.74
CA LEU A 217 15.59 21.56 -3.68
C LEU A 217 15.15 21.22 -5.10
N VAL A 218 14.76 22.23 -5.83
CA VAL A 218 14.67 22.18 -7.29
C VAL A 218 15.94 22.80 -7.83
N LEU A 219 16.79 21.96 -8.43
CA LEU A 219 18.02 22.40 -9.05
C LEU A 219 17.71 22.79 -10.49
N LEU A 220 17.96 24.03 -10.83
CA LEU A 220 17.66 24.55 -12.16
C LEU A 220 18.95 24.92 -12.88
N ASP A 221 19.13 24.36 -14.08
CA ASP A 221 20.23 24.79 -14.92
C ASP A 221 19.98 26.19 -15.52
N PRO A 222 21.05 26.92 -15.89
CA PRO A 222 20.90 28.25 -16.45
C PRO A 222 20.11 28.22 -17.76
N SER A 223 19.44 29.31 -18.06
CA SER A 223 18.80 29.47 -19.38
C SER A 223 19.83 29.33 -20.50
N PRO A 224 19.49 28.63 -21.58
CA PRO A 224 20.33 28.62 -22.78
C PRO A 224 20.63 30.02 -23.27
N ALA A 225 21.85 30.25 -23.79
CA ALA A 225 22.25 31.53 -24.33
C ALA A 225 21.29 31.99 -25.43
N GLY A 226 20.84 33.24 -25.37
CA GLY A 226 19.87 33.77 -26.31
C GLY A 226 18.42 33.30 -26.16
N ALA A 227 18.11 32.54 -25.10
CA ALA A 227 16.73 32.27 -24.72
C ALA A 227 16.04 33.62 -24.34
N GLY A 228 14.76 33.73 -24.68
CA GLY A 228 13.93 34.87 -24.25
C GLY A 228 13.58 34.78 -22.75
N ALA A 229 12.33 35.07 -22.40
CA ALA A 229 11.87 34.94 -21.02
C ALA A 229 12.04 33.50 -20.53
N ASP A 230 12.53 33.33 -19.29
CA ASP A 230 12.75 32.03 -18.67
C ASP A 230 11.46 31.53 -18.01
N TYR A 231 10.62 30.88 -18.83
CA TYR A 231 9.33 30.36 -18.39
C TYR A 231 9.47 29.22 -17.37
N ILE A 232 10.51 28.38 -17.50
CA ILE A 232 10.77 27.29 -16.54
C ILE A 232 11.17 27.87 -15.20
N ALA A 233 12.12 28.81 -15.16
CA ALA A 233 12.51 29.44 -13.90
C ALA A 233 11.34 30.19 -13.25
N THR A 234 10.52 30.89 -14.03
CA THR A 234 9.34 31.57 -13.52
C THR A 234 8.34 30.57 -12.91
N ALA A 235 8.06 29.47 -13.59
CA ALA A 235 7.16 28.44 -13.09
C ALA A 235 7.73 27.73 -11.85
N CYS A 236 9.02 27.41 -11.82
CA CYS A 236 9.66 26.81 -10.65
C CYS A 236 9.65 27.76 -9.44
N ASN A 237 9.87 29.06 -9.66
CA ASN A 237 9.82 30.05 -8.59
C ASN A 237 8.41 30.25 -8.04
N THR A 238 7.37 30.16 -8.87
CA THR A 238 5.98 30.15 -8.38
C THR A 238 5.68 28.90 -7.56
N LEU A 239 6.23 27.74 -7.89
CA LEU A 239 6.10 26.53 -7.08
C LEU A 239 6.70 26.72 -5.68
N ALA A 240 7.85 27.39 -5.56
CA ALA A 240 8.52 27.65 -4.29
C ALA A 240 7.71 28.53 -3.32
N THR A 241 6.64 29.19 -3.79
CA THR A 241 5.74 29.97 -2.93
C THR A 241 4.64 29.14 -2.28
N LEU A 242 4.40 27.92 -2.74
CA LEU A 242 3.29 27.07 -2.30
C LEU A 242 3.64 26.19 -1.09
N PRO A 243 4.70 25.37 -1.08
CA PRO A 243 5.17 24.70 0.13
C PRO A 243 6.39 25.43 0.72
N PRO A 244 6.36 25.81 2.00
CA PRO A 244 7.45 26.58 2.63
C PRO A 244 8.81 25.86 2.64
N GLU A 245 8.82 24.59 2.33
CA GLU A 245 9.99 23.70 2.37
C GLU A 245 10.68 23.54 1.01
N LEU A 246 10.06 24.05 -0.08
CA LEU A 246 10.59 23.92 -1.43
C LEU A 246 11.40 25.17 -1.79
N ARG A 247 12.61 24.96 -2.29
CA ARG A 247 13.46 26.05 -2.77
C ARG A 247 13.99 25.75 -4.16
N VAL A 248 14.04 26.78 -4.98
CA VAL A 248 14.70 26.74 -6.29
C VAL A 248 16.12 27.26 -6.11
N SER A 249 17.09 26.52 -6.60
CA SER A 249 18.51 26.88 -6.54
C SER A 249 19.17 26.61 -7.90
N PRO A 250 20.13 27.41 -8.32
CA PRO A 250 20.97 27.06 -9.45
C PRO A 250 21.69 25.72 -9.20
N ILE A 251 21.98 25.00 -10.24
CA ILE A 251 22.77 23.77 -10.17
C ILE A 251 24.15 24.10 -9.57
N PRO A 252 24.54 23.44 -8.45
CA PRO A 252 25.83 23.71 -7.83
C PRO A 252 26.98 23.12 -8.65
N GLY A 253 28.13 23.78 -8.64
CA GLY A 253 29.36 23.30 -9.26
C GLY A 253 30.02 22.11 -8.54
N VAL A 254 29.50 21.74 -7.37
CA VAL A 254 29.92 20.61 -6.52
C VAL A 254 28.86 19.50 -6.55
N ALA A 255 28.99 18.47 -5.70
CA ALA A 255 28.00 17.40 -5.58
C ALA A 255 26.58 17.95 -5.34
N TRP A 256 25.62 17.37 -6.06
CA TRP A 256 24.22 17.75 -5.95
C TRP A 256 23.58 17.02 -4.76
N PRO A 257 22.73 17.70 -3.97
CA PRO A 257 22.07 17.05 -2.86
C PRO A 257 21.18 15.89 -3.34
N ALA A 258 21.36 14.71 -2.77
CA ALA A 258 20.40 13.62 -2.94
C ALA A 258 19.00 14.10 -2.52
N ARG A 259 17.94 13.51 -3.07
CA ARG A 259 16.54 13.89 -2.81
C ARG A 259 16.15 15.30 -3.28
N SER A 260 16.84 15.84 -4.28
CA SER A 260 16.40 17.01 -5.03
C SER A 260 15.94 16.61 -6.42
N ALA A 261 15.19 17.53 -7.08
CA ALA A 261 14.80 17.38 -8.47
C ALA A 261 15.61 18.38 -9.32
N ALA A 262 16.33 17.87 -10.32
CA ALA A 262 17.03 18.71 -11.27
C ALA A 262 16.16 18.94 -12.51
N VAL A 263 16.02 20.19 -12.95
CA VAL A 263 15.37 20.55 -14.22
C VAL A 263 16.44 20.98 -15.20
N LEU A 264 16.70 20.13 -16.19
CA LEU A 264 17.80 20.25 -17.14
C LEU A 264 17.28 20.57 -18.54
N ARG A 265 17.84 21.58 -19.15
CA ARG A 265 17.42 22.08 -20.47
C ARG A 265 18.59 22.60 -21.32
N ASN A 266 19.82 22.46 -20.80
CA ASN A 266 21.00 23.01 -21.44
C ASN A 266 22.04 21.91 -21.69
N ASN A 267 22.53 21.82 -22.93
CA ASN A 267 23.58 20.86 -23.30
C ASN A 267 24.81 20.93 -22.36
N ALA A 268 25.14 22.12 -21.83
CA ALA A 268 26.26 22.30 -20.91
C ALA A 268 26.14 21.47 -19.60
N SER A 269 24.93 21.10 -19.20
CA SER A 269 24.69 20.26 -18.01
C SER A 269 25.07 18.78 -18.22
N PHE A 270 25.41 18.40 -19.46
CA PHE A 270 25.78 17.04 -19.86
C PHE A 270 27.24 16.93 -20.31
N THR A 271 28.06 17.99 -20.16
CA THR A 271 29.46 18.00 -20.56
C THR A 271 30.38 17.55 -19.43
N GLY A 272 31.43 16.75 -19.75
CA GLY A 272 32.56 16.43 -18.86
C GLY A 272 32.15 16.11 -17.42
N ASP A 273 32.65 16.91 -16.47
CA ASP A 273 32.39 16.73 -15.05
C ASP A 273 30.91 16.95 -14.65
N ALA A 274 30.16 17.73 -15.42
CA ALA A 274 28.72 17.93 -15.16
C ALA A 274 27.94 16.63 -15.40
N ALA A 275 28.25 15.91 -16.48
CA ALA A 275 27.66 14.60 -16.75
C ALA A 275 27.97 13.59 -15.64
N THR A 276 29.22 13.57 -15.17
CA THR A 276 29.64 12.66 -14.06
C THR A 276 28.91 13.00 -12.76
N ARG A 277 28.73 14.28 -12.46
CA ARG A 277 27.94 14.72 -11.29
C ARG A 277 26.46 14.36 -11.41
N LEU A 278 25.88 14.46 -12.61
CA LEU A 278 24.50 14.05 -12.88
C LEU A 278 24.34 12.54 -12.66
N ASP A 279 25.25 11.72 -13.17
CA ASP A 279 25.24 10.27 -12.98
C ASP A 279 25.36 9.90 -11.48
N ALA A 280 26.26 10.56 -10.75
CA ALA A 280 26.41 10.36 -9.31
C ALA A 280 25.16 10.83 -8.52
N PHE A 281 24.54 11.92 -8.93
CA PHE A 281 23.31 12.45 -8.35
C PHE A 281 22.14 11.46 -8.52
N LEU A 282 21.92 10.94 -9.72
CA LEU A 282 20.89 9.95 -9.99
C LEU A 282 21.15 8.63 -9.25
N ALA A 283 22.40 8.18 -9.20
CA ALA A 283 22.81 7.00 -8.44
C ALA A 283 22.61 7.16 -6.91
N ALA A 284 22.63 8.39 -6.41
CA ALA A 284 22.35 8.72 -5.02
C ALA A 284 20.83 8.90 -4.71
N GLY A 285 19.96 8.70 -5.70
CA GLY A 285 18.51 8.82 -5.57
C GLY A 285 17.96 10.20 -5.88
N GLY A 286 18.72 11.09 -6.49
CA GLY A 286 18.24 12.32 -7.09
C GLY A 286 17.38 12.03 -8.32
N SER A 287 16.49 12.96 -8.67
CA SER A 287 15.58 12.80 -9.80
C SER A 287 15.74 13.96 -10.78
N ALA A 288 15.42 13.77 -12.06
CA ALA A 288 15.61 14.80 -13.07
C ALA A 288 14.44 14.91 -14.05
N LEU A 289 14.13 16.14 -14.47
CA LEU A 289 13.33 16.44 -15.66
C LEU A 289 14.28 16.98 -16.72
N ILE A 290 14.38 16.31 -17.85
CA ILE A 290 15.28 16.64 -18.95
C ILE A 290 14.45 17.08 -20.15
N PHE A 291 14.64 18.31 -20.60
CA PHE A 291 14.13 18.78 -21.88
C PHE A 291 15.20 18.56 -22.95
N ILE A 292 14.84 17.88 -24.03
CA ILE A 292 15.78 17.63 -25.13
C ILE A 292 15.95 18.92 -25.93
N ASP A 293 17.19 19.40 -26.05
CA ASP A 293 17.55 20.54 -26.87
C ASP A 293 18.25 20.16 -28.19
N GLY A 294 18.61 18.87 -28.33
CA GLY A 294 19.32 18.35 -29.49
C GLY A 294 20.84 18.59 -29.47
N GLY A 295 21.39 18.96 -28.31
CA GLY A 295 22.82 19.11 -28.11
C GLY A 295 23.57 17.78 -28.20
N THR A 296 24.83 17.84 -28.67
CA THR A 296 25.65 16.63 -28.88
C THR A 296 25.98 15.90 -27.60
N ASP A 297 26.32 16.64 -26.52
CA ASP A 297 26.69 16.05 -25.23
C ASP A 297 25.48 15.45 -24.53
N GLN A 298 24.31 16.14 -24.59
CA GLN A 298 23.05 15.63 -24.09
C GLN A 298 22.67 14.33 -24.81
N SER A 299 22.76 14.30 -26.15
CA SER A 299 22.46 13.12 -26.95
C SER A 299 23.41 11.95 -26.64
N ALA A 300 24.70 12.23 -26.44
CA ALA A 300 25.69 11.23 -26.05
C ALA A 300 25.43 10.69 -24.63
N TRP A 301 25.03 11.56 -23.70
CA TRP A 301 24.65 11.13 -22.35
C TRP A 301 23.40 10.24 -22.37
N LEU A 302 22.35 10.65 -23.08
CA LEU A 302 21.13 9.85 -23.24
C LEU A 302 21.41 8.50 -23.87
N ALA A 303 22.24 8.43 -24.92
CA ALA A 303 22.61 7.17 -25.58
C ALA A 303 23.36 6.20 -24.65
N ARG A 304 24.19 6.70 -23.73
CA ARG A 304 24.84 5.86 -22.70
C ARG A 304 23.83 5.18 -21.75
N HIS A 305 22.67 5.80 -21.57
CA HIS A 305 21.58 5.26 -20.76
C HIS A 305 20.51 4.52 -21.59
N GLY A 306 20.84 4.14 -22.82
CA GLY A 306 19.96 3.36 -23.69
C GLY A 306 18.86 4.16 -24.36
N ILE A 307 18.95 5.51 -24.36
CA ILE A 307 17.95 6.39 -24.94
C ILE A 307 18.55 7.09 -26.16
N THR A 308 18.05 6.75 -27.34
CA THR A 308 18.46 7.38 -28.60
C THR A 308 17.28 8.15 -29.18
N PRO A 309 17.14 9.44 -28.85
CA PRO A 309 16.04 10.25 -29.36
C PRO A 309 16.14 10.42 -30.88
N VAL A 310 15.00 10.33 -31.58
CA VAL A 310 14.93 10.52 -33.03
C VAL A 310 14.28 11.88 -33.32
N ALA A 311 15.00 12.76 -34.00
CA ALA A 311 14.48 14.07 -34.35
C ALA A 311 13.27 13.97 -35.30
N ARG A 312 12.29 14.83 -35.10
CA ARG A 312 11.03 14.86 -35.83
C ARG A 312 10.90 16.16 -36.64
N PRO A 313 10.29 16.10 -37.84
CA PRO A 313 9.93 17.31 -38.55
C PRO A 313 8.82 18.07 -37.79
N ALA A 314 8.77 19.38 -37.96
CA ALA A 314 7.80 20.25 -37.29
C ALA A 314 6.33 19.89 -37.59
N SER A 315 6.06 19.34 -38.78
CA SER A 315 4.72 18.86 -39.17
C SER A 315 4.18 17.74 -38.25
N ASP A 316 5.08 16.93 -37.69
CA ASP A 316 4.75 15.72 -36.96
C ASP A 316 4.98 15.85 -35.44
N ALA A 317 5.53 17.00 -35.00
CA ALA A 317 5.80 17.27 -33.60
C ALA A 317 4.58 17.89 -32.88
N ARG A 318 3.50 17.13 -32.81
CA ARG A 318 2.26 17.50 -32.10
C ARG A 318 1.92 16.44 -31.07
N ILE A 319 1.73 16.85 -29.81
CA ILE A 319 1.28 15.97 -28.75
C ILE A 319 -0.22 15.68 -28.93
N ARG A 320 -0.59 14.39 -28.93
CA ARG A 320 -1.95 13.93 -29.12
C ARG A 320 -2.52 13.28 -27.86
N ASP A 321 -1.80 12.35 -27.27
CA ASP A 321 -2.30 11.49 -26.21
C ASP A 321 -1.44 11.62 -24.94
N TRP A 322 -2.09 11.43 -23.79
CA TRP A 322 -1.47 11.44 -22.46
C TRP A 322 -1.91 10.20 -21.67
N ALA A 323 -1.02 9.66 -20.87
CA ALA A 323 -1.31 8.57 -19.92
C ALA A 323 -2.15 9.09 -18.74
N ILE A 324 -3.47 9.22 -18.94
CA ILE A 324 -4.39 9.90 -18.01
C ILE A 324 -4.49 9.19 -16.63
N ASP A 325 -4.16 7.91 -16.56
CA ASP A 325 -4.16 7.14 -15.32
C ASP A 325 -2.84 7.27 -14.53
N HIS A 326 -1.80 7.84 -15.15
CA HIS A 326 -0.51 8.00 -14.48
C HIS A 326 -0.58 9.09 -13.39
N PRO A 327 0.03 8.90 -12.18
CA PRO A 327 -0.05 9.83 -11.04
C PRO A 327 0.36 11.28 -11.34
N LEU A 328 1.28 11.48 -12.28
CA LEU A 328 1.67 12.81 -12.75
C LEU A 328 0.56 13.46 -13.59
N VAL A 329 -0.09 12.69 -14.46
CA VAL A 329 -1.01 13.22 -15.49
C VAL A 329 -2.45 13.27 -14.99
N ALA A 330 -2.90 12.30 -14.18
CA ALA A 330 -4.27 12.19 -13.71
C ALA A 330 -4.85 13.47 -13.10
N PRO A 331 -4.14 14.22 -12.21
CA PRO A 331 -4.67 15.46 -11.67
C PRO A 331 -4.78 16.58 -12.71
N LEU A 332 -3.91 16.59 -13.72
CA LEU A 332 -3.94 17.56 -14.82
C LEU A 332 -5.11 17.28 -15.75
N ALA A 333 -5.34 16.00 -16.06
CA ALA A 333 -6.44 15.54 -16.88
C ALA A 333 -7.80 15.82 -16.21
N ALA A 334 -7.90 15.59 -14.90
CA ALA A 334 -9.09 15.90 -14.11
C ALA A 334 -9.40 17.40 -14.06
N ALA A 335 -8.38 18.25 -14.03
CA ALA A 335 -8.54 19.70 -14.02
C ALA A 335 -8.98 20.25 -15.38
N ASN A 336 -8.32 19.89 -16.47
CA ASN A 336 -8.68 20.30 -17.83
C ASN A 336 -7.93 19.49 -18.90
N LEU A 337 -8.48 18.35 -19.29
CA LEU A 337 -7.88 17.48 -20.30
C LEU A 337 -7.65 18.20 -21.65
N ARG A 338 -8.54 19.11 -22.05
CA ARG A 338 -8.42 19.83 -23.33
C ARG A 338 -7.18 20.72 -23.41
N SER A 339 -6.67 21.20 -22.27
CA SER A 339 -5.46 22.03 -22.22
C SER A 339 -4.17 21.24 -22.41
N LEU A 340 -4.23 19.90 -22.33
CA LEU A 340 -3.07 19.02 -22.48
C LEU A 340 -2.82 18.59 -23.92
N VAL A 341 -3.82 18.63 -24.79
CA VAL A 341 -3.74 18.08 -26.14
C VAL A 341 -3.59 19.18 -27.21
N GLY A 342 -3.01 18.80 -28.35
CA GLY A 342 -2.95 19.65 -29.53
C GLY A 342 -1.77 20.60 -29.60
N TRP A 343 -0.83 20.54 -28.66
CA TRP A 343 0.39 21.35 -28.68
C TRP A 343 1.33 20.90 -29.80
N SER A 344 1.80 21.84 -30.60
CA SER A 344 2.75 21.62 -31.68
C SER A 344 4.06 22.34 -31.40
N PHE A 345 5.16 21.72 -31.84
CA PHE A 345 6.51 22.20 -31.66
C PHE A 345 7.22 22.28 -33.00
N LYS A 346 8.13 23.24 -33.14
CA LYS A 346 8.99 23.35 -34.33
C LYS A 346 10.12 22.33 -34.31
N ARG A 347 10.50 21.90 -33.12
CA ARG A 347 11.50 20.83 -32.88
C ARG A 347 10.93 19.84 -31.90
N GLY A 348 11.03 18.56 -32.23
CA GLY A 348 10.59 17.46 -31.37
C GLY A 348 11.49 16.24 -31.58
N TRP A 349 11.47 15.36 -30.59
CA TRP A 349 12.19 14.10 -30.62
C TRP A 349 11.30 12.98 -30.12
N SER A 350 11.29 11.86 -30.85
CA SER A 350 10.65 10.63 -30.36
C SER A 350 11.61 9.91 -29.43
N LEU A 351 11.07 9.41 -28.32
CA LEU A 351 11.80 8.56 -27.41
C LEU A 351 11.60 7.07 -27.80
N PRO A 352 12.58 6.18 -27.53
CA PRO A 352 12.40 4.76 -27.79
C PRO A 352 11.37 4.16 -26.80
N ALA A 353 10.32 3.54 -27.34
CA ALA A 353 9.21 3.00 -26.55
C ALA A 353 9.65 1.87 -25.57
N ASP A 354 10.71 1.14 -25.93
CA ASP A 354 11.23 0.03 -25.10
C ASP A 354 12.09 0.52 -23.93
N SER A 355 12.48 1.81 -23.91
CA SER A 355 13.40 2.36 -22.90
C SER A 355 12.73 3.30 -21.91
N VAL A 356 11.51 3.74 -22.18
CA VAL A 356 10.77 4.67 -21.33
C VAL A 356 9.32 4.24 -21.15
N GLU A 357 8.75 4.49 -19.98
CA GLU A 357 7.31 4.43 -19.78
C GLU A 357 6.67 5.68 -20.41
N PRO A 358 5.83 5.55 -21.46
CA PRO A 358 5.30 6.70 -22.18
C PRO A 358 4.23 7.42 -21.35
N LEU A 359 4.43 8.72 -21.12
CA LEU A 359 3.49 9.61 -20.42
C LEU A 359 2.72 10.52 -21.37
N ALA A 360 3.31 10.86 -22.51
CA ALA A 360 2.64 11.54 -23.62
C ALA A 360 3.18 11.02 -24.95
N SER A 361 2.34 11.03 -25.98
CA SER A 361 2.67 10.53 -27.32
C SER A 361 2.44 11.60 -28.39
N TRP A 362 3.27 11.54 -29.41
CA TRP A 362 3.10 12.29 -30.64
C TRP A 362 1.90 11.79 -31.44
N SER A 363 1.54 12.51 -32.50
CA SER A 363 0.39 12.15 -33.36
C SER A 363 0.49 10.78 -34.03
N ASP A 364 1.67 10.23 -34.18
CA ASP A 364 1.96 8.90 -34.71
C ASP A 364 2.06 7.79 -33.64
N GLY A 365 1.84 8.12 -32.37
CA GLY A 365 1.93 7.21 -31.24
C GLY A 365 3.32 7.05 -30.64
N ALA A 366 4.38 7.62 -31.23
CA ALA A 366 5.72 7.56 -30.64
C ALA A 366 5.79 8.38 -29.34
N PRO A 367 6.54 7.93 -28.31
CA PRO A 367 6.63 8.66 -27.04
C PRO A 367 7.22 10.07 -27.21
N ALA A 368 6.49 11.07 -26.66
CA ALA A 368 6.88 12.47 -26.62
C ALA A 368 7.43 12.88 -25.25
N LEU A 369 6.90 12.31 -24.20
CA LEU A 369 7.34 12.40 -22.80
C LEU A 369 7.39 10.99 -22.24
N GLY A 370 8.46 10.66 -21.57
CA GLY A 370 8.61 9.34 -20.95
C GLY A 370 9.27 9.41 -19.58
N GLU A 371 8.98 8.42 -18.76
CA GLU A 371 9.62 8.20 -17.49
C GLU A 371 10.52 6.96 -17.55
N LEU A 372 11.66 7.02 -16.87
CA LEU A 372 12.53 5.87 -16.64
C LEU A 372 13.21 5.98 -15.28
N ARG A 373 13.74 4.87 -14.80
CA ARG A 373 14.55 4.82 -13.58
C ARG A 373 16.02 4.62 -13.91
N LEU A 374 16.87 5.46 -13.34
CA LEU A 374 18.32 5.31 -13.39
C LEU A 374 18.85 5.09 -11.96
N GLY A 375 19.05 3.83 -11.60
CA GLY A 375 19.28 3.44 -10.20
C GLY A 375 18.04 3.74 -9.34
N PRO A 376 18.21 4.32 -8.13
CA PRO A 376 17.09 4.75 -7.29
C PRO A 376 16.47 6.07 -7.77
N GLY A 377 17.10 6.77 -8.70
CA GLY A 377 16.62 8.05 -9.25
C GLY A 377 15.57 7.85 -10.34
N ARG A 378 14.63 8.80 -10.42
CA ARG A 378 13.59 8.86 -11.45
C ARG A 378 13.93 9.97 -12.45
N VAL A 379 13.78 9.69 -13.74
CA VAL A 379 14.05 10.65 -14.81
C VAL A 379 12.84 10.78 -15.71
N LEU A 380 12.36 12.01 -15.86
CA LEU A 380 11.38 12.39 -16.88
C LEU A 380 12.13 12.99 -18.07
N ILE A 381 11.88 12.49 -19.27
CA ILE A 381 12.47 13.00 -20.49
C ILE A 381 11.38 13.54 -21.39
N ALA A 382 11.47 14.85 -21.68
CA ALA A 382 10.60 15.53 -22.61
C ALA A 382 11.30 15.61 -23.98
N GLY A 383 10.74 14.94 -24.98
CA GLY A 383 11.18 14.99 -26.38
C GLY A 383 10.82 16.32 -27.07
N PHE A 384 10.74 17.39 -26.30
CA PHE A 384 10.44 18.76 -26.77
C PHE A 384 11.10 19.78 -25.84
N THR A 385 11.19 21.03 -26.31
CA THR A 385 11.75 22.10 -25.50
C THR A 385 10.64 22.92 -24.83
N ALA A 386 11.00 23.66 -23.78
CA ALA A 386 10.13 24.64 -23.15
C ALA A 386 10.53 26.08 -23.57
N ASP A 387 11.03 26.22 -24.78
CA ASP A 387 11.39 27.52 -25.37
C ASP A 387 10.27 28.00 -26.31
N ARG A 388 9.85 29.26 -26.16
CA ARG A 388 8.83 29.85 -27.01
C ARG A 388 9.24 29.90 -28.50
N ARG A 389 10.53 29.92 -28.80
CA ARG A 389 11.03 29.85 -30.18
C ARG A 389 10.64 28.54 -30.88
N ASP A 390 10.45 27.49 -30.11
CA ASP A 390 10.10 26.15 -30.60
C ASP A 390 8.62 25.82 -30.52
N GLY A 391 7.83 26.60 -29.77
CA GLY A 391 6.39 26.40 -29.67
C GLY A 391 5.71 27.36 -28.68
N GLU A 392 4.39 27.35 -28.67
CA GLU A 392 3.59 28.18 -27.76
C GLU A 392 3.28 27.49 -26.41
N TRP A 393 3.74 26.29 -26.22
CA TRP A 393 3.46 25.52 -25.01
C TRP A 393 3.84 26.23 -23.70
N PRO A 394 4.97 26.96 -23.60
CA PRO A 394 5.29 27.71 -22.38
C PRO A 394 4.26 28.79 -22.01
N LEU A 395 3.41 29.18 -22.94
CA LEU A 395 2.31 30.14 -22.73
C LEU A 395 0.97 29.43 -22.43
N ALA A 396 0.92 28.12 -22.53
CA ALA A 396 -0.29 27.37 -22.32
C ALA A 396 -0.74 27.40 -20.85
N PRO A 397 -2.04 27.44 -20.56
CA PRO A 397 -2.54 27.32 -19.18
C PRO A 397 -2.09 26.06 -18.45
N ALA A 398 -1.80 24.97 -19.18
CA ALA A 398 -1.35 23.71 -18.63
C ALA A 398 0.15 23.68 -18.30
N PHE A 399 0.98 24.61 -18.80
CA PHE A 399 2.43 24.57 -18.65
C PHE A 399 2.89 24.63 -17.20
N VAL A 400 2.43 25.65 -16.47
CA VAL A 400 2.81 25.83 -15.05
C VAL A 400 2.29 24.66 -14.20
N PRO A 401 1.01 24.26 -14.28
CA PRO A 401 0.53 23.08 -13.58
C PRO A 401 1.30 21.80 -13.91
N PHE A 402 1.63 21.57 -15.19
CA PHE A 402 2.44 20.42 -15.60
C PHE A 402 3.82 20.44 -14.93
N LEU A 403 4.53 21.56 -15.01
CA LEU A 403 5.87 21.67 -14.45
C LEU A 403 5.85 21.48 -12.91
N HIS A 404 4.86 22.06 -12.24
CA HIS A 404 4.65 21.87 -10.81
C HIS A 404 4.44 20.39 -10.47
N ARG A 405 3.55 19.70 -11.19
CA ARG A 405 3.28 18.28 -10.97
C ARG A 405 4.49 17.41 -11.31
N ALA A 406 5.22 17.70 -12.39
CA ALA A 406 6.42 16.97 -12.74
C ALA A 406 7.51 17.10 -11.66
N VAL A 407 7.76 18.32 -11.16
CA VAL A 407 8.72 18.55 -10.09
C VAL A 407 8.29 17.88 -8.79
N LEU A 408 7.03 17.98 -8.39
CA LEU A 408 6.51 17.33 -7.19
C LEU A 408 6.60 15.81 -7.32
N HIS A 409 6.22 15.24 -8.47
CA HIS A 409 6.33 13.81 -8.75
C HIS A 409 7.79 13.31 -8.66
N LEU A 410 8.74 14.08 -9.13
CA LEU A 410 10.17 13.77 -9.01
C LEU A 410 10.68 13.90 -7.57
N LEU A 411 10.19 14.85 -6.80
CA LEU A 411 10.53 15.03 -5.39
C LEU A 411 9.89 13.98 -4.48
N GLU A 412 8.77 13.39 -4.86
CA GLU A 412 8.11 12.28 -4.17
C GLU A 412 8.93 10.98 -4.23
N THR A 413 9.80 10.82 -5.22
CA THR A 413 10.58 9.60 -5.44
C THR A 413 11.66 9.34 -4.40
N GLY A 414 12.09 10.34 -3.67
CA GLY A 414 13.05 10.20 -2.56
C GLY A 414 12.37 10.19 -1.19
N SER A 415 11.05 10.36 -1.13
CA SER A 415 10.31 10.13 0.09
C SER A 415 10.23 8.62 0.32
N ILE A 416 10.69 8.16 1.47
CA ILE A 416 10.17 6.91 2.02
C ILE A 416 8.66 7.09 1.91
N ALA A 417 8.01 6.27 1.08
CA ALA A 417 6.56 6.27 1.05
C ALA A 417 6.14 6.09 2.51
N VAL A 418 5.38 7.05 3.06
CA VAL A 418 4.89 6.94 4.44
C VAL A 418 3.83 5.85 4.37
N ASN A 419 4.31 4.61 4.45
CA ASN A 419 3.46 3.45 4.36
C ASN A 419 2.91 3.19 5.76
N ALA A 420 1.78 3.84 6.07
CA ALA A 420 0.96 3.47 7.20
C ALA A 420 0.03 2.33 6.75
N ALA A 421 0.03 1.24 7.49
CA ALA A 421 -0.87 0.13 7.28
C ALA A 421 -1.34 -0.43 8.63
N VAL A 422 -2.25 -1.37 8.60
CA VAL A 422 -2.74 -2.04 9.80
C VAL A 422 -2.37 -3.52 9.80
N VAL A 423 -2.33 -4.11 10.98
CA VAL A 423 -2.08 -5.54 11.14
C VAL A 423 -3.09 -6.35 10.33
N GLY A 424 -2.62 -7.43 9.69
CA GLY A 424 -3.45 -8.30 8.85
C GLY A 424 -3.64 -7.82 7.41
N GLN A 425 -3.27 -6.58 7.09
CA GLN A 425 -3.35 -6.06 5.73
C GLN A 425 -2.07 -6.42 4.93
N PRO A 426 -2.21 -7.06 3.76
CA PRO A 426 -1.06 -7.32 2.90
C PRO A 426 -0.40 -6.02 2.44
N LEU A 427 0.91 -5.93 2.58
CA LEU A 427 1.70 -4.81 2.06
C LEU A 427 2.01 -5.08 0.59
N THR A 428 1.58 -4.17 -0.28
CA THR A 428 1.95 -4.18 -1.69
C THR A 428 3.36 -3.61 -1.82
N LEU A 429 4.26 -4.43 -2.36
CA LEU A 429 5.62 -3.99 -2.65
C LEU A 429 5.66 -3.26 -3.99
N PRO A 430 6.43 -2.20 -4.12
CA PRO A 430 6.78 -1.67 -5.42
C PRO A 430 7.46 -2.80 -6.24
N ASP A 431 7.02 -3.00 -7.46
CA ASP A 431 7.63 -3.86 -8.49
C ASP A 431 7.69 -5.38 -8.24
N GLY A 432 7.03 -5.93 -7.20
CA GLY A 432 6.88 -7.39 -7.03
C GLY A 432 8.17 -8.20 -6.83
N GLU A 433 9.34 -7.56 -6.72
CA GLU A 433 10.62 -8.25 -6.56
C GLU A 433 10.96 -8.58 -5.09
N PRO A 434 11.66 -9.70 -4.87
CA PRO A 434 12.00 -10.14 -3.52
C PRO A 434 13.00 -9.18 -2.85
N GLY A 435 12.62 -8.69 -1.67
CA GLY A 435 13.48 -7.97 -0.74
C GLY A 435 13.51 -8.69 0.62
N SER A 436 14.30 -8.18 1.55
CA SER A 436 14.33 -8.69 2.92
C SER A 436 13.52 -7.79 3.86
N TRP A 437 12.75 -8.43 4.73
CA TRP A 437 11.96 -7.75 5.75
C TRP A 437 12.62 -7.89 7.12
N ARG A 438 12.60 -6.81 7.88
CA ARG A 438 13.07 -6.77 9.27
C ARG A 438 12.11 -5.93 10.11
N ALA A 439 11.74 -6.41 11.28
CA ALA A 439 11.07 -5.58 12.28
C ALA A 439 12.12 -4.76 13.03
N LEU A 440 11.85 -3.46 13.22
CA LEU A 440 12.76 -2.53 13.89
C LEU A 440 12.27 -2.18 15.29
N ALA A 441 10.97 -2.08 15.51
CA ALA A 441 10.39 -1.64 16.78
C ALA A 441 9.02 -2.27 17.05
N GLY A 442 8.58 -2.24 18.30
CA GLY A 442 7.29 -2.71 18.75
C GLY A 442 7.22 -4.23 18.94
N PRO A 443 6.03 -4.80 19.19
CA PRO A 443 5.82 -6.24 19.32
C PRO A 443 6.30 -7.05 18.11
N ALA A 444 6.35 -6.44 16.95
CA ALA A 444 6.88 -7.00 15.71
C ALA A 444 8.34 -7.48 15.84
N PHE A 445 9.13 -6.85 16.72
CA PHE A 445 10.54 -7.19 16.92
C PHE A 445 10.73 -8.63 17.38
N ASN A 446 9.78 -9.16 18.16
CA ASN A 446 9.80 -10.53 18.69
C ASN A 446 9.18 -11.56 17.73
N GLN A 447 8.61 -11.10 16.62
CA GLN A 447 7.99 -11.94 15.60
C GLN A 447 8.61 -11.60 14.24
N PRO A 448 9.70 -12.26 13.85
CA PRO A 448 10.34 -11.96 12.57
C PRO A 448 9.36 -12.14 11.42
N PRO A 449 9.31 -11.20 10.49
CA PRO A 449 8.42 -11.27 9.35
C PRO A 449 8.73 -12.49 8.48
N SER A 450 7.69 -13.24 8.14
CA SER A 450 7.79 -14.38 7.22
C SER A 450 7.05 -14.04 5.92
N PRO A 451 7.76 -13.53 4.91
CA PRO A 451 7.14 -13.20 3.64
C PRO A 451 6.78 -14.47 2.86
N ALA A 452 5.57 -14.52 2.34
CA ALA A 452 5.16 -15.54 1.37
C ALA A 452 5.10 -14.90 -0.02
N GLY A 453 5.94 -15.39 -0.94
CA GLY A 453 5.93 -14.89 -2.33
C GLY A 453 6.31 -13.41 -2.50
N GLY A 454 7.15 -12.86 -1.61
CA GLY A 454 7.57 -11.45 -1.66
C GLY A 454 6.62 -10.45 -0.99
N ALA A 455 5.36 -10.79 -0.76
CA ALA A 455 4.42 -9.95 -0.02
C ALA A 455 4.51 -10.25 1.48
N LEU A 456 4.46 -9.22 2.31
CA LEU A 456 4.37 -9.34 3.77
C LEU A 456 2.95 -9.02 4.25
N THR A 457 2.35 -9.92 5.04
CA THR A 457 1.18 -9.59 5.85
C THR A 457 1.63 -9.47 7.30
N PRO A 458 1.72 -8.25 7.86
CA PRO A 458 2.16 -8.04 9.24
C PRO A 458 1.18 -8.69 10.23
N ARG A 459 1.72 -9.44 11.21
CA ARG A 459 0.91 -10.08 12.26
C ARG A 459 1.00 -9.36 13.61
N ALA A 460 1.86 -8.37 13.73
CA ALA A 460 2.03 -7.57 14.92
C ALA A 460 2.26 -6.10 14.56
N PRO A 461 1.84 -5.15 15.42
CA PRO A 461 2.10 -3.73 15.20
C PRO A 461 3.57 -3.39 15.47
N GLY A 462 4.05 -2.32 14.86
CA GLY A 462 5.42 -1.85 15.01
C GLY A 462 5.97 -1.22 13.74
N ILE A 463 7.28 -1.05 13.72
CA ILE A 463 8.01 -0.54 12.56
C ILE A 463 8.68 -1.68 11.83
N TYR A 464 8.38 -1.81 10.55
CA TYR A 464 9.00 -2.76 9.64
C TYR A 464 9.86 -2.05 8.61
N GLU A 465 10.99 -2.65 8.31
CA GLU A 465 11.90 -2.23 7.26
C GLU A 465 11.91 -3.27 6.14
N TRP A 466 11.72 -2.82 4.93
CA TRP A 466 11.98 -3.60 3.73
C TRP A 466 13.24 -3.07 3.05
N THR A 467 14.14 -3.98 2.69
CA THR A 467 15.39 -3.63 2.03
C THR A 467 15.58 -4.47 0.78
N ARG A 468 15.99 -3.80 -0.32
CA ARG A 468 16.34 -4.41 -1.59
C ARG A 468 17.54 -3.69 -2.17
N ALA A 469 18.65 -4.40 -2.37
CA ALA A 469 19.90 -3.81 -2.83
C ALA A 469 20.30 -2.57 -2.00
N ARG A 470 20.05 -1.37 -2.48
CA ARG A 470 20.29 -0.09 -1.79
C ARG A 470 19.01 0.68 -1.43
N GLU A 471 17.86 0.12 -1.77
CA GLU A 471 16.57 0.71 -1.41
C GLU A 471 16.16 0.28 -0.01
N ARG A 472 15.64 1.22 0.75
CA ARG A 472 15.13 1.02 2.10
C ARG A 472 13.77 1.68 2.20
N SER A 473 12.75 0.92 2.60
CA SER A 473 11.41 1.43 2.85
C SER A 473 10.97 1.08 4.25
N LEU A 474 10.36 2.02 4.95
CA LEU A 474 9.82 1.84 6.29
C LEU A 474 8.29 1.78 6.24
N TYR A 475 7.72 0.99 7.12
CA TYR A 475 6.28 0.80 7.26
C TYR A 475 5.92 0.90 8.74
N ALA A 476 5.01 1.83 9.07
CA ALA A 476 4.42 1.92 10.39
C ALA A 476 3.11 1.11 10.39
N ILE A 477 3.10 0.02 11.12
CA ILE A 477 1.96 -0.89 11.22
C ILE A 477 1.29 -0.67 12.57
N ASN A 478 0.01 -0.31 12.54
CA ASN A 478 -0.77 -0.06 13.74
C ASN A 478 -1.88 -1.09 13.89
N VAL A 479 -2.48 -1.15 15.07
CA VAL A 479 -3.68 -1.96 15.33
C VAL A 479 -4.84 -1.41 14.48
N PRO A 480 -5.70 -2.27 13.91
CA PRO A 480 -6.88 -1.82 13.21
C PRO A 480 -7.77 -0.94 14.10
N PRO A 481 -8.17 0.27 13.68
CA PRO A 481 -8.92 1.21 14.53
C PRO A 481 -10.23 0.66 15.07
N GLU A 482 -10.84 -0.27 14.34
CA GLU A 482 -12.08 -0.92 14.73
C GLU A 482 -11.94 -1.82 15.96
N GLU A 483 -10.76 -2.41 16.20
CA GLU A 483 -10.52 -3.30 17.35
C GLU A 483 -10.54 -2.58 18.70
N SER A 484 -10.44 -1.26 18.68
CA SER A 484 -10.54 -0.45 19.88
C SER A 484 -11.98 -0.27 20.38
N ASP A 485 -12.97 -0.62 19.57
CA ASP A 485 -14.38 -0.61 19.97
C ASP A 485 -14.76 -1.94 20.62
N LEU A 486 -14.64 -1.98 21.95
CA LEU A 486 -14.95 -3.17 22.75
C LEU A 486 -16.44 -3.33 23.04
N SER A 487 -17.33 -2.63 22.33
CA SER A 487 -18.77 -2.74 22.52
C SER A 487 -19.23 -4.18 22.27
N ALA A 488 -19.99 -4.71 23.23
CA ALA A 488 -20.50 -6.05 23.18
C ALA A 488 -21.99 -6.06 22.89
N TRP A 489 -22.47 -7.17 22.32
CA TRP A 489 -23.89 -7.40 22.16
C TRP A 489 -24.56 -7.52 23.52
N SER A 490 -25.62 -6.72 23.72
CA SER A 490 -26.40 -6.72 24.96
C SER A 490 -27.55 -7.73 24.93
N GLU A 491 -28.32 -7.73 23.83
CA GLU A 491 -29.47 -8.62 23.62
C GLU A 491 -29.56 -9.02 22.15
N GLY A 492 -30.17 -10.18 21.86
CA GLY A 492 -30.36 -10.64 20.48
C GLY A 492 -29.07 -10.95 19.73
N ALA A 493 -28.10 -11.49 20.43
CA ALA A 493 -26.78 -11.79 19.88
C ALA A 493 -26.88 -12.56 18.56
N PRO A 494 -26.09 -12.20 17.54
CA PRO A 494 -26.17 -12.76 16.19
C PRO A 494 -25.97 -14.27 16.14
N TRP A 495 -25.20 -14.85 17.05
CA TRP A 495 -25.01 -16.31 17.12
C TRP A 495 -26.26 -17.09 17.50
N THR A 496 -27.26 -16.48 18.18
CA THR A 496 -28.54 -17.13 18.44
C THR A 496 -29.31 -17.41 17.14
N GLN A 497 -29.08 -16.60 16.13
CA GLN A 497 -29.66 -16.80 14.80
C GLN A 497 -28.96 -17.95 14.04
N LEU A 498 -27.67 -18.18 14.26
CA LEU A 498 -26.96 -19.35 13.73
C LEU A 498 -27.47 -20.67 14.34
N ALA A 499 -27.86 -20.65 15.61
CA ALA A 499 -28.35 -21.81 16.35
C ALA A 499 -29.84 -22.13 16.12
N SER A 500 -30.62 -21.25 15.50
CA SER A 500 -32.07 -21.44 15.31
C SER A 500 -32.43 -22.38 14.16
N THR A 501 -33.06 -23.31 14.43
CA THR A 501 -33.76 -24.58 14.29
C THR A 501 -34.32 -25.04 12.95
N GLU A 502 -34.05 -24.56 11.79
CA GLU A 502 -34.37 -25.29 10.56
C GLU A 502 -33.11 -25.69 9.82
N SER A 503 -32.70 -26.91 10.10
CA SER A 503 -31.53 -27.52 9.50
C SER A 503 -31.80 -27.91 8.04
N ILE A 504 -31.03 -27.33 7.13
CA ILE A 504 -30.94 -27.82 5.76
C ILE A 504 -30.27 -29.20 5.81
N PRO A 505 -30.88 -30.29 5.31
CA PRO A 505 -30.26 -31.59 5.34
C PRO A 505 -28.91 -31.56 4.59
N PRO A 506 -27.81 -32.07 5.16
CA PRO A 506 -26.47 -31.99 4.56
C PRO A 506 -26.40 -32.67 3.17
N SER A 507 -27.28 -33.62 2.90
CA SER A 507 -27.32 -34.32 1.61
C SER A 507 -27.77 -33.44 0.43
N ALA A 508 -28.55 -32.38 0.68
CA ALA A 508 -29.09 -31.55 -0.42
C ALA A 508 -28.09 -30.48 -0.89
N ALA A 509 -27.26 -29.91 0.02
CA ALA A 509 -26.26 -28.92 -0.35
C ALA A 509 -25.03 -29.55 -1.03
N VAL A 510 -24.54 -30.66 -0.50
CA VAL A 510 -23.40 -31.40 -1.09
C VAL A 510 -23.80 -32.05 -2.40
N LYS A 511 -25.03 -32.57 -2.51
CA LYS A 511 -25.53 -33.12 -3.76
C LYS A 511 -25.77 -32.07 -4.85
N ARG A 512 -26.16 -30.82 -4.48
CA ARG A 512 -26.29 -29.73 -5.45
C ARG A 512 -24.96 -29.20 -5.97
N ILE A 513 -23.91 -29.15 -5.14
CA ILE A 513 -22.58 -28.70 -5.59
C ILE A 513 -21.92 -29.78 -6.45
N GLN A 514 -22.00 -31.05 -6.08
CA GLN A 514 -21.48 -32.16 -6.90
C GLN A 514 -22.26 -32.39 -8.18
N LEU A 515 -23.60 -32.21 -8.18
CA LEU A 515 -24.43 -32.32 -9.36
C LEU A 515 -24.28 -31.12 -10.30
N ALA A 516 -24.00 -29.90 -9.78
CA ALA A 516 -23.77 -28.74 -10.63
C ALA A 516 -22.44 -28.83 -11.39
N ASP A 517 -21.38 -29.36 -10.78
CA ASP A 517 -20.09 -29.51 -11.46
C ASP A 517 -20.06 -30.70 -12.42
N THR A 518 -20.66 -31.83 -12.06
CA THR A 518 -20.71 -33.01 -12.95
C THR A 518 -21.76 -32.88 -14.06
N ASP A 519 -22.90 -32.24 -13.81
CA ASP A 519 -23.93 -32.04 -14.83
C ASP A 519 -23.57 -30.89 -15.81
N ALA A 520 -22.83 -29.88 -15.40
CA ALA A 520 -22.31 -28.84 -16.28
C ALA A 520 -21.25 -29.38 -17.25
N GLU A 521 -20.38 -30.29 -16.80
CA GLU A 521 -19.42 -30.98 -17.68
C GLU A 521 -20.09 -32.02 -18.60
N GLN A 522 -21.15 -32.70 -18.18
CA GLN A 522 -21.86 -33.66 -18.99
C GLN A 522 -22.89 -33.04 -19.96
N GLN A 523 -23.42 -31.84 -19.66
CA GLN A 523 -24.43 -31.18 -20.50
C GLN A 523 -23.86 -30.28 -21.59
N SER A 524 -22.58 -29.98 -21.61
CA SER A 524 -21.97 -29.22 -22.69
C SER A 524 -20.62 -29.78 -23.13
N PRO A 525 -20.56 -30.87 -23.89
CA PRO A 525 -19.30 -31.34 -24.47
C PRO A 525 -18.83 -30.43 -25.63
N LEU A 526 -19.11 -29.12 -25.52
CA LEU A 526 -18.75 -28.12 -26.50
C LEU A 526 -17.22 -28.09 -26.75
N TRP A 527 -16.43 -28.33 -25.74
CA TRP A 527 -14.97 -28.41 -25.91
C TRP A 527 -14.51 -29.61 -26.72
N TRP A 528 -15.19 -30.74 -26.66
CA TRP A 528 -14.94 -31.91 -27.52
C TRP A 528 -15.26 -31.60 -28.98
N TRP A 529 -16.34 -30.88 -29.25
CA TRP A 529 -16.70 -30.44 -30.59
C TRP A 529 -15.71 -29.39 -31.12
N CYS A 530 -15.21 -28.52 -30.28
CA CYS A 530 -14.13 -27.57 -30.64
C CYS A 530 -12.81 -28.31 -30.98
N PHE A 531 -12.44 -29.33 -30.21
CA PHE A 531 -11.29 -30.19 -30.54
C PHE A 531 -11.52 -30.99 -31.85
N ALA A 532 -12.66 -31.54 -32.05
CA ALA A 532 -13.00 -32.25 -33.28
C ALA A 532 -12.98 -31.32 -34.51
N ALA A 533 -13.52 -30.13 -34.40
CA ALA A 533 -13.46 -29.10 -35.44
C ALA A 533 -12.02 -28.67 -35.75
N MET A 534 -11.20 -28.44 -34.72
CA MET A 534 -9.77 -28.11 -34.87
C MET A 534 -8.98 -29.21 -35.54
N ALA A 535 -9.24 -30.47 -35.20
CA ALA A 535 -8.62 -31.63 -35.87
C ALA A 535 -8.99 -31.75 -37.34
N VAL A 536 -10.28 -31.49 -37.69
CA VAL A 536 -10.73 -31.45 -39.07
C VAL A 536 -10.11 -30.32 -39.88
N PHE A 537 -9.97 -29.13 -39.29
CA PHE A 537 -9.28 -27.99 -39.91
C PHE A 537 -7.80 -28.29 -40.15
N ALA A 538 -7.07 -28.86 -39.16
CA ALA A 538 -5.68 -29.24 -39.30
C ALA A 538 -5.48 -30.30 -40.39
N LEU A 539 -6.37 -31.27 -40.51
CA LEU A 539 -6.34 -32.27 -41.59
C LEU A 539 -6.64 -31.66 -42.96
N ALA A 540 -7.57 -30.70 -43.03
CA ALA A 540 -7.89 -29.98 -44.26
C ALA A 540 -6.69 -29.12 -44.71
N GLU A 541 -6.03 -28.45 -43.79
CA GLU A 541 -4.83 -27.64 -44.05
C GLU A 541 -3.65 -28.51 -44.54
N LEU A 542 -3.44 -29.65 -43.89
CA LEU A 542 -2.42 -30.64 -44.34
C LEU A 542 -2.70 -31.19 -45.74
N THR A 543 -3.98 -31.48 -46.09
CA THR A 543 -4.37 -31.95 -47.41
C THR A 543 -4.27 -30.86 -48.48
N TYR A 544 -4.56 -29.60 -48.11
CA TYR A 544 -4.43 -28.44 -49.00
C TYR A 544 -2.94 -28.11 -49.27
N ALA A 545 -2.12 -28.05 -48.18
CA ALA A 545 -0.69 -27.83 -48.30
C ALA A 545 0.03 -28.90 -49.13
N ASN A 546 -0.41 -30.14 -49.01
CA ASN A 546 0.17 -31.26 -49.81
C ASN A 546 -0.27 -31.26 -51.28
N ARG A 547 -1.35 -30.53 -51.65
CA ARG A 547 -1.80 -30.33 -53.07
C ARG A 547 -1.08 -29.14 -53.73
N THR A 548 -0.60 -28.18 -52.98
CA THR A 548 0.13 -26.99 -53.52
C THR A 548 1.62 -27.19 -53.69
N THR A 549 2.16 -28.34 -53.27
CA THR A 549 3.58 -28.71 -53.40
C THR A 549 3.81 -29.80 -54.50
N ARG A 550 2.84 -30.02 -55.40
CA ARG A 550 3.05 -30.82 -56.62
C ARG A 550 2.89 -29.99 -57.88
#